data_98326542815aa0a855d1b48d532c2d32
#
_entry.id   98326542815aa0a855d1b48d532c2d32
#
_cell.length_a   1.000
_cell.length_b   1.000
_cell.length_c   1.000
_cell.angle_alpha   90.00
_cell.angle_beta   90.00
_cell.angle_gamma   90.00
#
_symmetry.space_group_name_H-M   'P 1'
#
loop_
_entity.id
_entity.type
_entity.pdbx_description
1 polymer ?
#
loop_
_entity_poly.entity_id
_entity_poly.type
_entity_poly.pdbx_seq_one_letter_code
_entity_poly.pdbx_strand_id
1 'polypeptide(L)'
;QLQSSDAVQSNLFYRNSQWKAYPVFYIMHRSADVTADGLVWSDPQFLDIKLSEDEAFTGVCPGRGLSFQYEGHERLVFPLYDNATGTELASVIYSDDGGQTWTRGQHNADLNGVGKTSESQVVLLPDGTLRMYSRNTIHYISYADSTDGGETWGTCQKDMALGSRNPGNGCMV
;
A
#
# COMPACT_ATOMS: atom_id res chain seq x y z
N GLN A 1 16.17 30.84 -15.60
CA GLN A 1 15.60 29.56 -16.05
C GLN A 1 16.11 28.44 -15.14
N LEU A 2 15.21 27.60 -14.61
CA LEU A 2 15.56 26.44 -13.83
C LEU A 2 16.05 25.33 -14.77
N GLN A 3 17.09 24.62 -14.37
CA GLN A 3 17.65 23.53 -15.13
C GLN A 3 17.21 22.18 -14.56
N SER A 4 17.21 21.15 -15.37
CA SER A 4 16.83 19.80 -14.92
C SER A 4 17.74 19.26 -13.79
N SER A 5 19.00 19.73 -13.73
CA SER A 5 19.94 19.43 -12.64
C SER A 5 19.52 19.98 -11.28
N ASP A 6 18.61 20.96 -11.28
CA ASP A 6 18.07 21.56 -10.05
C ASP A 6 16.89 20.77 -9.48
N ALA A 7 16.40 19.77 -10.18
CA ALA A 7 15.31 18.93 -9.71
C ALA A 7 15.71 18.14 -8.45
N VAL A 8 14.91 18.25 -7.41
CA VAL A 8 15.11 17.53 -6.14
C VAL A 8 14.56 16.13 -6.20
N GLN A 9 13.50 15.95 -6.96
CA GLN A 9 12.91 14.64 -7.35
C GLN A 9 12.28 14.78 -8.73
N SER A 10 12.00 13.68 -9.38
CA SER A 10 11.37 13.64 -10.70
C SER A 10 10.01 14.35 -10.80
N ASN A 11 9.47 14.85 -9.70
CA ASN A 11 8.10 15.29 -9.57
C ASN A 11 7.90 16.77 -9.28
N LEU A 12 8.62 17.71 -9.86
CA LEU A 12 8.18 19.11 -9.87
C LEU A 12 8.90 20.09 -8.95
N PHE A 13 9.88 19.70 -8.14
CA PHE A 13 10.55 20.64 -7.24
C PHE A 13 11.99 20.88 -7.67
N TYR A 14 12.38 22.16 -7.61
CA TYR A 14 13.72 22.59 -7.96
C TYR A 14 14.42 23.20 -6.75
N ARG A 15 15.71 22.92 -6.58
CA ARG A 15 16.51 23.40 -5.43
C ARG A 15 16.57 24.92 -5.33
N ASN A 16 16.53 25.60 -6.44
CA ASN A 16 16.59 27.08 -6.50
C ASN A 16 15.20 27.73 -6.45
N SER A 17 14.15 26.96 -6.23
CA SER A 17 12.82 27.53 -6.10
C SER A 17 12.74 28.34 -4.81
N GLN A 18 12.00 29.43 -4.83
CA GLN A 18 11.69 30.20 -3.61
C GLN A 18 10.79 29.43 -2.65
N TRP A 19 10.22 28.32 -3.08
CA TRP A 19 9.37 27.47 -2.27
C TRP A 19 10.17 26.33 -1.67
N LYS A 20 10.02 26.11 -0.38
CA LYS A 20 10.55 24.91 0.27
C LYS A 20 9.61 23.75 -0.07
N ALA A 21 10.12 22.75 -0.77
CA ALA A 21 9.43 21.50 -0.99
C ALA A 21 10.00 20.44 -0.04
N TYR A 22 9.12 19.83 0.72
CA TYR A 22 9.44 18.68 1.54
C TYR A 22 8.86 17.44 0.85
N PRO A 23 9.65 16.39 0.63
CA PRO A 23 9.14 15.13 0.07
C PRO A 23 8.30 14.39 1.13
N VAL A 24 7.11 14.91 1.40
CA VAL A 24 6.22 14.36 2.42
C VAL A 24 4.95 13.91 1.74
N PHE A 25 4.67 12.62 1.83
CA PHE A 25 3.44 12.02 1.36
C PHE A 25 2.53 11.75 2.54
N TYR A 26 1.26 12.10 2.39
CA TYR A 26 0.21 11.76 3.34
C TYR A 26 -0.88 10.99 2.62
N ILE A 27 -1.39 9.97 3.26
CA ILE A 27 -2.59 9.28 2.81
C ILE A 27 -3.78 10.06 3.33
N MET A 28 -4.71 10.33 2.44
CA MET A 28 -5.96 11.00 2.76
C MET A 28 -7.12 10.02 2.59
N HIS A 29 -7.98 9.97 3.59
CA HIS A 29 -9.17 9.14 3.62
C HIS A 29 -10.43 10.00 3.55
N ARG A 30 -11.43 9.50 2.84
CA ARG A 30 -12.82 9.99 2.87
C ARG A 30 -13.75 8.79 2.84
N SER A 31 -14.85 8.90 3.55
CA SER A 31 -15.99 7.98 3.45
C SER A 31 -17.17 8.65 2.77
N ALA A 32 -18.11 7.86 2.32
CA ALA A 32 -19.38 8.38 1.80
C ALA A 32 -20.53 7.50 2.23
N ASP A 33 -21.61 8.13 2.64
CA ASP A 33 -22.90 7.48 2.85
C ASP A 33 -23.65 7.38 1.54
N VAL A 34 -24.21 6.21 1.27
CA VAL A 34 -25.09 6.00 0.12
C VAL A 34 -26.51 6.38 0.52
N THR A 35 -27.04 7.42 -0.08
CA THR A 35 -28.40 7.91 0.19
C THR A 35 -29.29 7.76 -1.05
N ALA A 36 -30.57 8.02 -0.91
CA ALA A 36 -31.51 8.02 -2.04
C ALA A 36 -31.14 9.07 -3.11
N ASP A 37 -30.50 10.16 -2.69
CA ASP A 37 -30.12 11.28 -3.55
C ASP A 37 -28.67 11.19 -4.07
N GLY A 38 -27.94 10.10 -3.73
CA GLY A 38 -26.56 9.87 -4.15
C GLY A 38 -25.59 9.71 -2.99
N LEU A 39 -24.31 10.03 -3.23
CA LEU A 39 -23.25 9.91 -2.24
C LEU A 39 -23.07 11.21 -1.44
N VAL A 40 -23.08 11.09 -0.12
CA VAL A 40 -22.74 12.19 0.79
C VAL A 40 -21.37 11.92 1.38
N TRP A 41 -20.39 12.74 0.98
CA TRP A 41 -18.99 12.56 1.35
C TRP A 41 -18.64 13.22 2.67
N SER A 42 -17.85 12.54 3.48
CA SER A 42 -17.20 13.12 4.66
C SER A 42 -16.18 14.19 4.27
N ASP A 43 -15.76 14.99 5.23
CA ASP A 43 -14.56 15.79 5.07
C ASP A 43 -13.32 14.90 4.94
N PRO A 44 -12.29 15.31 4.16
CA PRO A 44 -11.06 14.56 4.03
C PRO A 44 -10.29 14.55 5.36
N GLN A 45 -9.75 13.39 5.71
CA GLN A 45 -8.91 13.19 6.90
C GLN A 45 -7.53 12.71 6.46
N PHE A 46 -6.48 13.28 7.04
CA PHE A 46 -5.14 12.77 6.87
C PHE A 46 -4.90 11.65 7.87
N LEU A 47 -4.38 10.53 7.37
CA LEU A 47 -4.05 9.39 8.20
C LEU A 47 -2.61 9.54 8.72
N ASP A 48 -2.48 9.51 10.04
CA ASP A 48 -1.16 9.49 10.70
C ASP A 48 -0.69 8.04 10.84
N ILE A 49 -0.20 7.49 9.74
CA ILE A 49 0.23 6.09 9.63
C ILE A 49 1.69 5.96 9.22
N LYS A 50 2.44 7.03 9.28
CA LYS A 50 3.87 7.02 8.97
C LYS A 50 4.65 6.21 10.01
N LEU A 51 5.67 5.49 9.57
CA LEU A 51 6.59 4.76 10.44
C LEU A 51 7.60 5.70 11.12
N SER A 52 7.93 6.81 10.45
CA SER A 52 8.79 7.87 10.97
C SER A 52 8.51 9.18 10.25
N GLU A 53 8.95 10.29 10.84
CA GLU A 53 8.86 11.61 10.18
C GLU A 53 9.68 11.70 8.90
N ASP A 54 10.75 10.90 8.81
CA ASP A 54 11.67 10.87 7.67
C ASP A 54 11.16 9.94 6.54
N GLU A 55 10.05 9.27 6.71
CA GLU A 55 9.46 8.43 5.67
C GLU A 55 9.09 9.29 4.46
N ALA A 56 9.94 9.20 3.42
CA ALA A 56 9.85 10.08 2.26
C ALA A 56 8.71 9.71 1.30
N PHE A 57 8.27 8.47 1.33
CA PHE A 57 7.21 7.98 0.46
C PHE A 57 6.39 6.88 1.14
N THR A 58 5.08 7.05 1.10
CA THR A 58 4.07 6.03 1.39
C THR A 58 2.96 6.18 0.36
N GLY A 59 2.63 5.11 -0.33
CA GLY A 59 1.60 5.10 -1.38
C GLY A 59 0.53 4.05 -1.11
N VAL A 60 -0.72 4.41 -1.34
CA VAL A 60 -1.82 3.43 -1.44
C VAL A 60 -1.67 2.70 -2.77
N CYS A 61 -1.82 1.39 -2.75
CA CYS A 61 -1.78 0.59 -3.97
C CYS A 61 -2.99 0.85 -4.86
N PRO A 62 -2.85 0.67 -6.18
CA PRO A 62 -3.99 0.75 -7.10
C PRO A 62 -5.00 -0.37 -6.80
N GLY A 63 -6.27 -0.12 -7.13
CA GLY A 63 -7.33 -1.09 -6.91
C GLY A 63 -8.23 -0.72 -5.73
N ARG A 64 -8.76 -1.72 -5.07
CA ARG A 64 -9.70 -1.54 -3.96
C ARG A 64 -9.26 -2.33 -2.73
N GLY A 65 -9.69 -1.85 -1.56
CA GLY A 65 -9.55 -2.59 -0.31
C GLY A 65 -10.53 -3.76 -0.18
N LEU A 66 -10.44 -4.43 0.94
CA LEU A 66 -11.31 -5.50 1.37
C LEU A 66 -12.08 -5.10 2.62
N SER A 67 -13.28 -5.64 2.78
CA SER A 67 -14.02 -5.70 4.04
C SER A 67 -14.34 -7.16 4.31
N PHE A 68 -14.09 -7.63 5.54
CA PHE A 68 -14.37 -9.00 5.95
C PHE A 68 -14.56 -9.10 7.47
N GLN A 69 -15.15 -10.21 7.92
CA GLN A 69 -15.28 -10.49 9.35
C GLN A 69 -13.97 -11.04 9.91
N TYR A 70 -13.46 -10.39 10.93
CA TYR A 70 -12.24 -10.78 11.65
C TYR A 70 -12.49 -10.68 13.15
N GLU A 71 -12.28 -11.75 13.89
CA GLU A 71 -12.44 -11.81 15.36
C GLU A 71 -13.78 -11.21 15.89
N GLY A 72 -14.86 -11.37 15.12
CA GLY A 72 -16.20 -10.94 15.53
C GLY A 72 -16.54 -9.48 15.20
N HIS A 73 -15.70 -8.77 14.49
CA HIS A 73 -15.96 -7.42 13.97
C HIS A 73 -15.65 -7.33 12.47
N GLU A 74 -16.08 -6.25 11.84
CA GLU A 74 -15.71 -5.97 10.46
C GLU A 74 -14.33 -5.31 10.43
N ARG A 75 -13.41 -5.87 9.64
CA ARG A 75 -12.11 -5.28 9.35
C ARG A 75 -12.08 -4.76 7.91
N LEU A 76 -11.68 -3.50 7.77
CA LEU A 76 -11.34 -2.90 6.48
C LEU A 76 -9.83 -2.99 6.27
N VAL A 77 -9.39 -3.37 5.07
CA VAL A 77 -7.96 -3.50 4.74
C VAL A 77 -7.68 -2.84 3.39
N PHE A 78 -6.64 -1.99 3.34
CA PHE A 78 -6.13 -1.42 2.10
C PHE A 78 -4.63 -1.69 1.97
N PRO A 79 -4.17 -2.23 0.82
CA PRO A 79 -2.75 -2.42 0.60
C PRO A 79 -2.06 -1.09 0.34
N LEU A 80 -0.84 -0.99 0.85
CA LEU A 80 0.05 0.15 0.63
C LEU A 80 1.50 -0.33 0.52
N TYR A 81 2.38 0.56 0.14
CA TYR A 81 3.82 0.32 0.13
C TYR A 81 4.59 1.61 0.43
N ASP A 82 5.79 1.46 0.87
CA ASP A 82 6.69 2.57 1.19
C ASP A 82 8.15 2.20 0.92
N ASN A 83 9.04 3.14 1.16
CA ASN A 83 10.48 2.97 1.03
C ASN A 83 11.24 3.32 2.31
N ALA A 84 10.60 3.25 3.47
CA ALA A 84 11.20 3.63 4.76
C ALA A 84 12.48 2.83 5.09
N THR A 85 12.59 1.60 4.60
CA THR A 85 13.77 0.75 4.80
C THR A 85 14.84 0.88 3.70
N GLY A 86 14.66 1.79 2.75
CA GLY A 86 15.52 1.93 1.57
C GLY A 86 15.15 0.98 0.42
N THR A 87 14.24 0.04 0.64
CA THR A 87 13.66 -0.85 -0.35
C THR A 87 12.15 -0.68 -0.32
N GLU A 88 11.50 -0.70 -1.48
CA GLU A 88 10.03 -0.68 -1.51
C GLU A 88 9.48 -1.98 -0.92
N LEU A 89 8.71 -1.85 0.14
CA LEU A 89 8.05 -2.96 0.83
C LEU A 89 6.54 -2.71 0.94
N ALA A 90 5.78 -3.73 0.57
CA ALA A 90 4.33 -3.72 0.72
C ALA A 90 3.93 -4.03 2.16
N SER A 91 2.82 -3.43 2.57
CA SER A 91 2.11 -3.67 3.82
C SER A 91 0.62 -3.40 3.60
N VAL A 92 -0.14 -3.30 4.66
CA VAL A 92 -1.53 -2.84 4.63
C VAL A 92 -1.77 -1.81 5.72
N ILE A 93 -2.81 -1.02 5.55
CA ILE A 93 -3.51 -0.38 6.67
C ILE A 93 -4.82 -1.10 6.90
N TYR A 94 -5.23 -1.19 8.14
CA TYR A 94 -6.51 -1.77 8.50
C TYR A 94 -7.24 -0.93 9.54
N SER A 95 -8.56 -1.08 9.56
CA SER A 95 -9.44 -0.44 10.51
C SER A 95 -10.45 -1.45 11.02
N ASP A 96 -10.67 -1.47 12.33
CA ASP A 96 -11.62 -2.34 13.03
C ASP A 96 -12.83 -1.56 13.57
N ASP A 97 -12.95 -0.29 13.22
CA ASP A 97 -13.98 0.63 13.72
C ASP A 97 -14.72 1.39 12.58
N GLY A 98 -14.77 0.77 11.40
CA GLY A 98 -15.46 1.35 10.24
C GLY A 98 -14.72 2.52 9.60
N GLY A 99 -13.39 2.59 9.75
CA GLY A 99 -12.56 3.62 9.16
C GLY A 99 -12.37 4.87 10.01
N GLN A 100 -12.74 4.83 11.30
CA GLN A 100 -12.52 5.95 12.23
C GLN A 100 -11.05 6.04 12.64
N THR A 101 -10.43 4.89 12.94
CA THR A 101 -9.00 4.79 13.18
C THR A 101 -8.34 3.77 12.27
N TRP A 102 -7.06 3.97 11.99
CA TRP A 102 -6.30 3.12 11.08
C TRP A 102 -4.98 2.73 11.72
N THR A 103 -4.67 1.46 11.58
CA THR A 103 -3.40 0.86 12.03
C THR A 103 -2.64 0.36 10.82
N ARG A 104 -1.31 0.49 10.84
CA ARG A 104 -0.45 -0.05 9.82
C ARG A 104 0.06 -1.42 10.22
N GLY A 105 -0.14 -2.41 9.35
CA GLY A 105 0.45 -3.74 9.48
C GLY A 105 1.96 -3.70 9.21
N GLN A 106 2.65 -4.76 9.59
CA GLN A 106 4.08 -4.91 9.33
C GLN A 106 4.34 -5.03 7.82
N HIS A 107 5.56 -4.72 7.41
CA HIS A 107 5.99 -4.95 6.03
C HIS A 107 6.05 -6.43 5.69
N ASN A 108 5.77 -6.76 4.44
CA ASN A 108 6.18 -8.01 3.84
C ASN A 108 7.71 -7.98 3.59
N ALA A 109 8.48 -8.24 4.63
CA ALA A 109 9.91 -8.04 4.65
C ALA A 109 10.73 -9.28 4.26
N ASP A 110 10.17 -10.48 4.39
CA ASP A 110 10.85 -11.71 3.97
C ASP A 110 10.67 -11.93 2.47
N LEU A 111 11.51 -11.27 1.70
CA LEU A 111 11.39 -11.19 0.25
C LEU A 111 11.77 -12.48 -0.49
N ASN A 112 12.50 -13.40 0.13
CA ASN A 112 12.90 -14.67 -0.48
C ASN A 112 13.39 -14.54 -1.93
N GLY A 113 14.19 -13.51 -2.20
CA GLY A 113 14.79 -13.25 -3.51
C GLY A 113 13.89 -12.57 -4.54
N VAL A 114 12.71 -12.05 -4.17
CA VAL A 114 11.86 -11.26 -5.11
C VAL A 114 12.35 -9.81 -5.27
N GLY A 115 13.34 -9.41 -4.48
CA GLY A 115 14.05 -8.13 -4.60
C GLY A 115 13.33 -6.95 -3.94
N LYS A 116 12.04 -6.81 -4.15
CA LYS A 116 11.16 -5.81 -3.51
C LYS A 116 9.71 -6.22 -3.66
N THR A 117 8.84 -5.59 -2.87
CA THR A 117 7.38 -5.61 -3.07
C THR A 117 6.88 -4.17 -3.10
N SER A 118 5.98 -3.85 -4.02
CA SER A 118 5.45 -2.48 -4.15
C SER A 118 3.94 -2.51 -4.35
N GLU A 119 3.43 -1.93 -5.42
CA GLU A 119 1.99 -1.96 -5.71
C GLU A 119 1.43 -3.38 -5.56
N SER A 120 0.44 -3.53 -4.72
CA SER A 120 -0.06 -4.85 -4.31
C SER A 120 -1.58 -4.90 -4.32
N GLN A 121 -2.10 -6.11 -4.40
CA GLN A 121 -3.52 -6.42 -4.22
C GLN A 121 -3.66 -7.46 -3.13
N VAL A 122 -4.71 -7.34 -2.32
CA VAL A 122 -5.02 -8.28 -1.25
C VAL A 122 -6.32 -9.00 -1.58
N VAL A 123 -6.33 -10.31 -1.38
CA VAL A 123 -7.53 -11.14 -1.52
C VAL A 123 -7.73 -11.97 -0.25
N LEU A 124 -8.99 -12.19 0.10
CA LEU A 124 -9.36 -13.10 1.19
C LEU A 124 -9.59 -14.48 0.60
N LEU A 125 -8.86 -15.46 1.10
CA LEU A 125 -9.02 -16.87 0.73
C LEU A 125 -10.17 -17.52 1.53
N PRO A 126 -10.75 -18.64 1.05
CA PRO A 126 -11.88 -19.28 1.72
C PRO A 126 -11.61 -19.78 3.14
N ASP A 127 -10.34 -19.96 3.51
CA ASP A 127 -9.91 -20.38 4.85
C ASP A 127 -9.67 -19.20 5.81
N GLY A 128 -9.92 -17.96 5.35
CA GLY A 128 -9.70 -16.75 6.13
C GLY A 128 -8.30 -16.15 6.01
N THR A 129 -7.39 -16.79 5.29
CA THR A 129 -6.06 -16.25 5.00
C THR A 129 -6.16 -15.05 4.07
N LEU A 130 -5.47 -13.96 4.39
CA LEU A 130 -5.24 -12.89 3.42
C LEU A 130 -4.02 -13.23 2.57
N ARG A 131 -4.15 -13.12 1.27
CA ARG A 131 -3.03 -13.24 0.33
C ARG A 131 -2.78 -11.92 -0.36
N MET A 132 -1.56 -11.42 -0.26
CA MET A 132 -1.10 -10.22 -0.94
C MET A 132 -0.25 -10.60 -2.15
N TYR A 133 -0.71 -10.23 -3.34
CA TYR A 133 0.07 -10.30 -4.57
C TYR A 133 0.78 -8.98 -4.79
N SER A 134 2.09 -9.02 -5.06
CA SER A 134 2.91 -7.83 -5.11
C SER A 134 3.69 -7.70 -6.42
N ARG A 135 3.75 -6.46 -6.91
CA ARG A 135 4.73 -6.07 -7.92
C ARG A 135 6.14 -6.19 -7.34
N ASN A 136 7.06 -6.74 -8.11
CA ASN A 136 8.41 -7.05 -7.71
C ASN A 136 9.42 -6.87 -8.86
N THR A 137 10.68 -7.28 -8.66
CA THR A 137 11.75 -7.16 -9.67
C THR A 137 12.03 -8.46 -10.41
N ILE A 138 11.34 -9.54 -10.09
CA ILE A 138 11.50 -10.83 -10.77
C ILE A 138 10.42 -11.01 -11.84
N HIS A 139 10.60 -12.00 -12.72
CA HIS A 139 9.67 -12.27 -13.83
C HIS A 139 8.48 -13.17 -13.44
N TYR A 140 8.19 -13.30 -12.16
CA TYR A 140 7.07 -14.07 -11.63
C TYR A 140 6.21 -13.16 -10.77
N ILE A 141 4.92 -13.46 -10.70
CA ILE A 141 4.06 -12.87 -9.69
C ILE A 141 4.50 -13.44 -8.33
N SER A 142 4.66 -12.58 -7.35
CA SER A 142 4.94 -12.99 -5.97
C SER A 142 3.76 -12.75 -5.09
N TYR A 143 3.63 -13.59 -4.07
CA TYR A 143 2.62 -13.42 -3.02
C TYR A 143 3.20 -13.71 -1.65
N ALA A 144 2.53 -13.22 -0.63
CA ALA A 144 2.72 -13.61 0.75
C ALA A 144 1.36 -13.73 1.44
N ASP A 145 1.30 -14.59 2.43
CA ASP A 145 0.08 -14.87 3.18
C ASP A 145 0.15 -14.29 4.59
N SER A 146 -0.99 -13.85 5.08
CA SER A 146 -1.23 -13.40 6.45
C SER A 146 -2.38 -14.20 7.05
N THR A 147 -2.20 -14.74 8.24
CA THR A 147 -3.22 -15.47 9.00
C THR A 147 -3.76 -14.68 10.18
N ASP A 148 -3.33 -13.45 10.35
CA ASP A 148 -3.68 -12.53 11.42
C ASP A 148 -4.38 -11.25 10.91
N GLY A 149 -5.09 -11.37 9.78
CA GLY A 149 -5.89 -10.27 9.24
C GLY A 149 -5.07 -9.11 8.67
N GLY A 150 -3.82 -9.34 8.27
CA GLY A 150 -2.94 -8.36 7.64
C GLY A 150 -1.94 -7.69 8.61
N GLU A 151 -1.90 -8.12 9.87
CA GLU A 151 -0.97 -7.55 10.85
C GLU A 151 0.48 -7.94 10.55
N THR A 152 0.70 -9.21 10.18
CA THR A 152 2.01 -9.73 9.76
C THR A 152 1.90 -10.53 8.47
N TRP A 153 3.03 -10.71 7.79
CA TRP A 153 3.11 -11.41 6.51
C TRP A 153 4.20 -12.46 6.53
N GLY A 154 3.89 -13.61 5.94
CA GLY A 154 4.85 -14.69 5.75
C GLY A 154 5.88 -14.40 4.65
N THR A 155 6.74 -15.38 4.40
CA THR A 155 7.76 -15.35 3.36
C THR A 155 7.15 -15.17 1.96
N CYS A 156 7.70 -14.29 1.16
CA CYS A 156 7.34 -14.14 -0.25
C CYS A 156 7.55 -15.43 -1.03
N GLN A 157 6.58 -15.78 -1.85
CA GLN A 157 6.63 -16.94 -2.71
C GLN A 157 6.35 -16.55 -4.17
N LYS A 158 6.89 -17.33 -5.10
CA LYS A 158 6.57 -17.20 -6.52
C LYS A 158 5.29 -17.95 -6.81
N ASP A 159 4.35 -17.31 -7.47
CA ASP A 159 3.15 -17.99 -7.95
C ASP A 159 3.47 -18.72 -9.27
N MET A 160 3.65 -20.04 -9.16
CA MET A 160 3.96 -20.87 -10.32
C MET A 160 2.71 -21.21 -11.16
N ALA A 161 1.51 -21.08 -10.60
CA ALA A 161 0.27 -21.36 -11.29
C ALA A 161 -0.14 -20.23 -12.24
N LEU A 162 0.13 -18.99 -11.85
CA LEU A 162 -0.09 -17.84 -12.71
C LEU A 162 0.96 -17.69 -13.81
N GLY A 163 2.04 -18.46 -13.74
CA GLY A 163 2.95 -18.85 -14.82
C GLY A 163 3.45 -17.78 -15.79
N SER A 164 3.10 -16.54 -15.59
CA SER A 164 3.38 -15.48 -16.53
C SER A 164 4.62 -14.72 -16.12
N ARG A 165 5.41 -14.44 -17.09
CA ARG A 165 6.47 -13.44 -16.97
C ARG A 165 5.80 -12.12 -16.58
N ASN A 166 5.94 -11.75 -15.33
CA ASN A 166 5.68 -10.37 -14.95
C ASN A 166 6.59 -9.51 -15.84
N PRO A 167 6.06 -8.65 -16.70
CA PRO A 167 6.87 -7.80 -17.57
C PRO A 167 7.65 -6.74 -16.80
N GLY A 168 7.82 -6.90 -15.48
CA GLY A 168 8.57 -5.98 -14.63
C GLY A 168 7.82 -4.74 -14.20
N ASN A 169 6.60 -4.53 -14.67
CA ASN A 169 5.88 -3.27 -14.48
C ASN A 169 4.35 -3.43 -14.25
N GLY A 170 3.89 -4.57 -13.80
CA GLY A 170 2.45 -4.76 -13.63
C GLY A 170 2.07 -5.24 -12.25
N CYS A 171 1.28 -4.44 -11.56
CA CYS A 171 0.31 -4.97 -10.62
C CYS A 171 -0.83 -5.58 -11.42
N MET A 172 -1.25 -6.79 -11.11
CA MET A 172 -2.53 -7.26 -11.59
C MET A 172 -3.61 -6.55 -10.78
N VAL A 173 -4.42 -5.83 -11.46
CA VAL A 173 -5.64 -5.23 -10.92
C VAL A 173 -6.79 -6.18 -11.10
#